data_ee68e32e52afde858079993a0d2abec2
#
_entry.id   ee68e32e52afde858079993a0d2abec2
#
_cell.length_a   1.000
_cell.length_b   1.000
_cell.length_c   1.000
_cell.angle_alpha   90.00
_cell.angle_beta   90.00
_cell.angle_gamma   90.00
#
_symmetry.space_group_name_H-M   'P 1'
#
loop_
_entity.id
_entity.type
_entity.pdbx_description
1 polymer ?
#
loop_
_entity_poly.entity_id
_entity_poly.type
_entity_poly.pdbx_seq_one_letter_code
_entity_poly.pdbx_strand_id
1 'polypeptide(L)'
;VDVYVVSDNLQPLSGQIHTRLLDFSGKVLMEKTQDVQVPAQSSAVYFTLDEKELLANADPKKSFLVFDLAVGGQKVSRNLIFFDTMHNLDLPAPAHIETSLAIANGTFVATLRSLAFARNVCLSFGDLDVQTADNYFDLLPGEAVTVELKTPASVSLDQLKGSLQVVSLTDAFPAAATMH
;
A
#
# COMPACT_ATOMS: atom_id res chain seq x y z
N VAL A 1 -2.69 -16.64 11.80
CA VAL A 1 -2.23 -15.24 11.82
C VAL A 1 -2.80 -14.54 13.03
N ASP A 2 -1.94 -14.11 13.96
CA ASP A 2 -2.34 -13.32 15.12
C ASP A 2 -2.33 -11.84 14.77
N VAL A 3 -3.41 -11.14 15.08
CA VAL A 3 -3.56 -9.71 14.82
C VAL A 3 -3.32 -8.94 16.09
N TYR A 4 -2.16 -8.28 16.14
CA TYR A 4 -1.74 -7.43 17.25
C TYR A 4 -2.09 -5.97 16.97
N VAL A 5 -2.45 -5.23 18.03
CA VAL A 5 -2.41 -3.77 18.03
C VAL A 5 -1.45 -3.33 19.13
N VAL A 6 -0.53 -2.45 18.76
CA VAL A 6 0.43 -1.80 19.66
C VAL A 6 0.10 -0.32 19.70
N SER A 7 0.01 0.25 20.88
CA SER A 7 -0.31 1.67 21.09
C SER A 7 0.55 2.27 22.17
N ASP A 8 1.26 3.34 21.85
CA ASP A 8 2.02 4.18 22.77
C ASP A 8 1.20 5.37 23.29
N ASN A 9 -0.08 5.46 22.92
CA ASN A 9 -0.96 6.53 23.38
C ASN A 9 -1.15 6.45 24.90
N LEU A 10 -1.17 7.63 25.54
CA LEU A 10 -1.38 7.76 26.99
C LEU A 10 -2.85 7.60 27.39
N GLN A 11 -3.77 7.60 26.45
CA GLN A 11 -5.21 7.42 26.66
C GLN A 11 -5.69 6.20 25.87
N PRO A 12 -6.69 5.47 26.38
CA PRO A 12 -7.29 4.37 25.63
C PRO A 12 -7.98 4.89 24.37
N LEU A 13 -7.99 4.06 23.32
CA LEU A 13 -8.59 4.35 22.03
C LEU A 13 -9.70 3.35 21.72
N SER A 14 -10.78 3.85 21.12
CA SER A 14 -11.80 3.01 20.47
C SER A 14 -11.58 3.10 18.96
N GLY A 15 -11.52 1.95 18.30
CA GLY A 15 -11.29 1.87 16.87
C GLY A 15 -11.95 0.66 16.24
N GLN A 16 -11.69 0.50 14.95
CA GLN A 16 -12.14 -0.63 14.16
C GLN A 16 -10.96 -1.21 13.36
N ILE A 17 -10.83 -2.53 13.36
CA ILE A 17 -9.93 -3.21 12.44
C ILE A 17 -10.77 -3.73 11.28
N HIS A 18 -10.46 -3.24 10.09
CA HIS A 18 -11.02 -3.71 8.83
C HIS A 18 -10.03 -4.69 8.20
N THR A 19 -10.43 -5.94 8.11
CA THR A 19 -9.64 -7.05 7.54
C THR A 19 -10.19 -7.43 6.19
N ARG A 20 -9.35 -7.46 5.16
CA ARG A 20 -9.71 -7.91 3.81
C ARG A 20 -8.71 -8.94 3.30
N LEU A 21 -9.20 -10.04 2.75
CA LEU A 21 -8.41 -10.92 1.90
C LEU A 21 -8.71 -10.54 0.45
N LEU A 22 -7.69 -10.11 -0.28
CA LEU A 22 -7.77 -9.68 -1.66
C LEU A 22 -6.90 -10.57 -2.54
N ASP A 23 -7.31 -10.77 -3.80
CA ASP A 23 -6.34 -11.17 -4.81
C ASP A 23 -5.60 -9.93 -5.39
N PHE A 24 -4.55 -10.16 -6.17
CA PHE A 24 -3.77 -9.06 -6.75
C PHE A 24 -4.52 -8.25 -7.81
N SER A 25 -5.68 -8.72 -8.30
CA SER A 25 -6.56 -7.94 -9.19
C SER A 25 -7.51 -7.03 -8.42
N GLY A 26 -7.57 -7.14 -7.09
CA GLY A 26 -8.45 -6.36 -6.23
C GLY A 26 -9.80 -7.01 -5.92
N LYS A 27 -10.00 -8.27 -6.35
CA LYS A 27 -11.20 -9.01 -5.97
C LYS A 27 -11.16 -9.30 -4.47
N VAL A 28 -12.23 -8.91 -3.77
CA VAL A 28 -12.41 -9.22 -2.36
C VAL A 28 -12.83 -10.69 -2.22
N LEU A 29 -12.00 -11.48 -1.53
CA LEU A 29 -12.26 -12.90 -1.24
C LEU A 29 -12.88 -13.09 0.14
N MET A 30 -12.51 -12.21 1.10
CA MET A 30 -13.10 -12.15 2.44
C MET A 30 -12.97 -10.71 2.97
N GLU A 31 -13.97 -10.29 3.73
CA GLU A 31 -13.99 -8.98 4.38
C GLU A 31 -14.65 -9.08 5.76
N LYS A 32 -14.05 -8.45 6.75
CA LYS A 32 -14.56 -8.41 8.12
C LYS A 32 -14.16 -7.11 8.80
N THR A 33 -15.09 -6.50 9.53
CA THR A 33 -14.80 -5.37 10.42
C THR A 33 -15.06 -5.78 11.87
N GLN A 34 -14.17 -5.39 12.77
CA GLN A 34 -14.26 -5.70 14.18
C GLN A 34 -13.93 -4.46 15.01
N ASP A 35 -14.83 -4.13 15.94
CA ASP A 35 -14.59 -3.09 16.93
C ASP A 35 -13.51 -3.52 17.92
N VAL A 36 -12.62 -2.60 18.28
CA VAL A 36 -11.53 -2.84 19.23
C VAL A 36 -11.43 -1.72 20.25
N GLN A 37 -11.12 -2.11 21.48
CA GLN A 37 -10.78 -1.19 22.55
C GLN A 37 -9.30 -1.37 22.85
N VAL A 38 -8.50 -0.34 22.59
CA VAL A 38 -7.05 -0.37 22.75
C VAL A 38 -6.69 0.37 24.04
N PRO A 39 -6.26 -0.33 25.09
CA PRO A 39 -5.82 0.32 26.32
C PRO A 39 -4.63 1.26 26.08
N ALA A 40 -4.44 2.22 26.95
CA ALA A 40 -3.27 3.07 26.94
C ALA A 40 -1.98 2.24 27.06
N GLN A 41 -0.95 2.60 26.31
CA GLN A 41 0.39 2.00 26.39
C GLN A 41 0.37 0.47 26.40
N SER A 42 -0.31 -0.13 25.41
CA SER A 42 -0.57 -1.57 25.39
C SER A 42 -0.13 -2.25 24.10
N SER A 43 0.12 -3.56 24.24
CA SER A 43 0.32 -4.46 23.11
C SER A 43 -0.46 -5.75 23.40
N ALA A 44 -1.41 -6.10 22.53
CA ALA A 44 -2.23 -7.29 22.72
C ALA A 44 -2.66 -7.90 21.38
N VAL A 45 -2.95 -9.22 21.41
CA VAL A 45 -3.67 -9.91 20.34
C VAL A 45 -5.14 -9.60 20.47
N TYR A 46 -5.76 -9.16 19.38
CA TYR A 46 -7.18 -8.84 19.32
C TYR A 46 -8.01 -10.00 18.77
N PHE A 47 -7.45 -10.70 17.83
CA PHE A 47 -8.03 -11.95 17.28
C PHE A 47 -6.98 -12.74 16.51
N THR A 48 -7.30 -14.00 16.25
CA THR A 48 -6.49 -14.91 15.43
C THR A 48 -7.31 -15.33 14.22
N LEU A 49 -6.67 -15.43 13.06
CA LEU A 49 -7.22 -15.96 11.81
C LEU A 49 -6.57 -17.30 11.49
N ASP A 50 -7.36 -18.31 11.18
CA ASP A 50 -6.84 -19.60 10.69
C ASP A 50 -6.44 -19.46 9.21
N GLU A 51 -5.17 -19.69 8.93
CA GLU A 51 -4.64 -19.58 7.56
C GLU A 51 -5.25 -20.62 6.62
N LYS A 52 -5.57 -21.81 7.11
CA LYS A 52 -6.20 -22.86 6.29
C LYS A 52 -7.63 -22.46 5.87
N GLU A 53 -8.36 -21.81 6.76
CA GLU A 53 -9.69 -21.29 6.44
C GLU A 53 -9.60 -20.13 5.44
N LEU A 54 -8.65 -19.22 5.62
CA LEU A 54 -8.41 -18.10 4.72
C LEU A 54 -8.06 -18.57 3.30
N LEU A 55 -7.21 -19.58 3.19
CA LEU A 55 -6.73 -20.09 1.91
C LEU A 55 -7.59 -21.21 1.31
N ALA A 56 -8.72 -21.57 1.95
CA ALA A 56 -9.61 -22.62 1.41
C ALA A 56 -10.12 -22.30 0.00
N ASN A 57 -10.27 -21.00 -0.33
CA ASN A 57 -10.74 -20.52 -1.63
C ASN A 57 -9.83 -19.43 -2.23
N ALA A 58 -8.57 -19.36 -1.81
CA ALA A 58 -7.61 -18.36 -2.25
C ALA A 58 -6.27 -19.01 -2.63
N ASP A 59 -5.64 -18.51 -3.68
CA ASP A 59 -4.31 -18.92 -4.07
C ASP A 59 -3.27 -18.13 -3.24
N PRO A 60 -2.43 -18.79 -2.43
CA PRO A 60 -1.43 -18.14 -1.59
C PRO A 60 -0.43 -17.30 -2.38
N LYS A 61 -0.19 -17.62 -3.66
CA LYS A 61 0.72 -16.87 -4.52
C LYS A 61 0.10 -15.64 -5.16
N LYS A 62 -1.23 -15.53 -5.12
CA LYS A 62 -2.02 -14.47 -5.82
C LYS A 62 -2.88 -13.65 -4.88
N SER A 63 -2.77 -13.87 -3.57
CA SER A 63 -3.61 -13.20 -2.58
C SER A 63 -2.81 -12.67 -1.40
N PHE A 64 -3.40 -11.71 -0.70
CA PHE A 64 -2.80 -11.07 0.47
C PHE A 64 -3.87 -10.55 1.41
N LEU A 65 -3.55 -10.49 2.70
CA LEU A 65 -4.37 -9.84 3.72
C LEU A 65 -4.01 -8.37 3.86
N VAL A 66 -5.03 -7.57 4.05
CA VAL A 66 -4.93 -6.15 4.41
C VAL A 66 -5.61 -5.96 5.76
N PHE A 67 -4.91 -5.32 6.70
CA PHE A 67 -5.45 -4.87 7.97
C PHE A 67 -5.39 -3.35 8.02
N ASP A 68 -6.54 -2.70 8.08
CA ASP A 68 -6.66 -1.26 8.29
C ASP A 68 -7.20 -1.00 9.69
N LEU A 69 -6.45 -0.29 10.54
CA LEU A 69 -6.93 0.22 11.83
C LEU A 69 -7.45 1.64 11.64
N ALA A 70 -8.69 1.87 12.00
CA ALA A 70 -9.32 3.19 12.01
C ALA A 70 -9.66 3.64 13.44
N VAL A 71 -9.37 4.89 13.76
CA VAL A 71 -9.74 5.56 15.02
C VAL A 71 -10.45 6.86 14.68
N GLY A 72 -11.62 7.08 15.26
CA GLY A 72 -12.43 8.26 14.93
C GLY A 72 -12.83 8.36 13.44
N GLY A 73 -12.94 7.23 12.75
CA GLY A 73 -13.26 7.16 11.32
C GLY A 73 -12.07 7.44 10.39
N GLN A 74 -10.89 7.68 10.93
CA GLN A 74 -9.67 7.90 10.14
C GLN A 74 -8.76 6.67 10.21
N LYS A 75 -8.26 6.22 9.06
CA LYS A 75 -7.26 5.15 8.99
C LYS A 75 -5.94 5.66 9.58
N VAL A 76 -5.50 5.01 10.67
CA VAL A 76 -4.28 5.38 11.40
C VAL A 76 -3.14 4.40 11.19
N SER A 77 -3.43 3.17 10.73
CA SER A 77 -2.42 2.16 10.45
C SER A 77 -2.91 1.20 9.38
N ARG A 78 -1.99 0.68 8.60
CA ARG A 78 -2.20 -0.41 7.64
C ARG A 78 -1.07 -1.42 7.75
N ASN A 79 -1.41 -2.70 7.62
CA ASN A 79 -0.43 -3.78 7.46
C ASN A 79 -0.89 -4.76 6.37
N LEU A 80 0.08 -5.35 5.68
CA LEU A 80 -0.13 -6.34 4.63
C LEU A 80 0.57 -7.65 5.01
N ILE A 81 -0.10 -8.77 4.77
CA ILE A 81 0.49 -10.11 4.96
C ILE A 81 0.34 -10.89 3.66
N PHE A 82 1.46 -11.48 3.21
CA PHE A 82 1.54 -12.38 2.07
C PHE A 82 1.74 -13.80 2.58
N PHE A 83 1.22 -14.77 1.86
CA PHE A 83 1.21 -16.17 2.26
C PHE A 83 2.38 -16.99 1.68
N ASP A 84 3.21 -16.35 0.85
CA ASP A 84 4.43 -16.95 0.30
C ASP A 84 5.58 -15.93 0.31
N THR A 85 6.78 -16.41 0.03
CA THR A 85 7.95 -15.54 -0.12
C THR A 85 7.83 -14.69 -1.38
N MET A 86 8.43 -13.50 -1.34
CA MET A 86 8.25 -12.47 -2.35
C MET A 86 8.54 -12.95 -3.79
N HIS A 87 9.57 -13.79 -3.96
CA HIS A 87 9.95 -14.27 -5.28
C HIS A 87 8.99 -15.34 -5.84
N ASN A 88 8.14 -15.95 -4.99
CA ASN A 88 7.15 -16.95 -5.39
C ASN A 88 5.78 -16.33 -5.72
N LEU A 89 5.58 -15.03 -5.38
CA LEU A 89 4.31 -14.38 -5.63
C LEU A 89 4.14 -14.09 -7.13
N ASP A 90 2.96 -14.40 -7.65
CA ASP A 90 2.55 -14.08 -9.02
C ASP A 90 2.09 -12.62 -9.11
N LEU A 91 2.99 -11.67 -8.81
CA LEU A 91 2.68 -10.24 -8.85
C LEU A 91 2.31 -9.79 -10.27
N PRO A 92 1.34 -8.87 -10.43
CA PRO A 92 0.99 -8.29 -11.71
C PRO A 92 2.18 -7.59 -12.36
N ALA A 93 2.47 -7.91 -13.63
CA ALA A 93 3.55 -7.31 -14.41
C ALA A 93 3.08 -7.06 -15.86
N PRO A 94 3.16 -5.82 -16.37
CA PRO A 94 3.48 -4.58 -15.65
C PRO A 94 2.36 -4.14 -14.70
N ALA A 95 2.69 -3.32 -13.70
CA ALA A 95 1.72 -2.87 -12.70
C ALA A 95 0.71 -1.81 -13.22
N HIS A 96 0.94 -1.19 -14.38
CA HIS A 96 0.08 -0.17 -15.00
C HIS A 96 -0.35 0.94 -14.02
N ILE A 97 0.63 1.69 -13.51
CA ILE A 97 0.39 2.76 -12.54
C ILE A 97 0.01 4.05 -13.27
N GLU A 98 -1.21 4.52 -13.06
CA GLU A 98 -1.64 5.85 -13.48
C GLU A 98 -1.10 6.89 -12.51
N THR A 99 -0.55 7.97 -13.04
CA THR A 99 0.07 9.03 -12.23
C THR A 99 -0.37 10.40 -12.70
N SER A 100 -0.66 11.29 -11.76
CA SER A 100 -0.92 12.69 -12.00
C SER A 100 -0.13 13.57 -11.06
N LEU A 101 0.34 14.74 -11.56
CA LEU A 101 1.02 15.77 -10.77
C LEU A 101 0.18 17.04 -10.77
N ALA A 102 0.00 17.61 -9.58
CA ALA A 102 -0.77 18.84 -9.38
C ALA A 102 -0.15 19.72 -8.29
N ILE A 103 -0.68 20.93 -8.13
CA ILE A 103 -0.42 21.78 -6.98
C ILE A 103 -1.69 21.75 -6.09
N ALA A 104 -1.51 21.35 -4.84
CA ALA A 104 -2.55 21.35 -3.83
C ALA A 104 -2.07 22.16 -2.62
N ASN A 105 -2.84 23.16 -2.19
CA ASN A 105 -2.49 24.03 -1.05
C ASN A 105 -1.07 24.64 -1.13
N GLY A 106 -0.62 24.97 -2.35
CA GLY A 106 0.71 25.54 -2.58
C GLY A 106 1.87 24.55 -2.59
N THR A 107 1.60 23.24 -2.47
CA THR A 107 2.58 22.17 -2.48
C THR A 107 2.38 21.29 -3.71
N PHE A 108 3.46 20.82 -4.33
CA PHE A 108 3.35 19.82 -5.39
C PHE A 108 2.94 18.47 -4.81
N VAL A 109 2.02 17.79 -5.49
CA VAL A 109 1.55 16.46 -5.11
C VAL A 109 1.55 15.53 -6.30
N ALA A 110 2.00 14.30 -6.08
CA ALA A 110 1.84 13.19 -7.02
C ALA A 110 0.72 12.28 -6.52
N THR A 111 -0.28 12.01 -7.36
CA THR A 111 -1.33 11.03 -7.06
C THR A 111 -1.15 9.83 -7.98
N LEU A 112 -1.03 8.65 -7.37
CA LEU A 112 -0.80 7.39 -8.05
C LEU A 112 -1.96 6.44 -7.80
N ARG A 113 -2.33 5.67 -8.82
CA ARG A 113 -3.36 4.64 -8.74
C ARG A 113 -3.00 3.47 -9.64
N SER A 114 -3.34 2.24 -9.21
CA SER A 114 -3.27 1.06 -10.06
C SER A 114 -4.57 0.26 -9.93
N LEU A 115 -4.98 -0.44 -11.00
CA LEU A 115 -6.11 -1.36 -10.98
C LEU A 115 -5.73 -2.73 -10.41
N ALA A 116 -4.43 -3.02 -10.32
CA ALA A 116 -3.89 -4.23 -9.73
C ALA A 116 -2.90 -3.87 -8.62
N PHE A 117 -2.57 -4.83 -7.77
CA PHE A 117 -1.58 -4.63 -6.70
C PHE A 117 -0.21 -4.29 -7.30
N ALA A 118 0.37 -3.17 -6.87
CA ALA A 118 1.72 -2.78 -7.24
C ALA A 118 2.59 -2.63 -5.99
N ARG A 119 3.69 -3.38 -5.95
CA ARG A 119 4.56 -3.44 -4.78
C ARG A 119 5.77 -2.54 -4.91
N ASN A 120 6.18 -1.95 -3.77
CA ASN A 120 7.38 -1.11 -3.65
C ASN A 120 7.44 -0.05 -4.75
N VAL A 121 6.37 0.72 -4.92
CA VAL A 121 6.30 1.78 -5.91
C VAL A 121 7.26 2.89 -5.54
N CYS A 122 8.13 3.23 -6.47
CA CYS A 122 9.16 4.25 -6.31
C CYS A 122 8.95 5.38 -7.31
N LEU A 123 9.03 6.62 -6.82
CA LEU A 123 9.06 7.83 -7.62
C LEU A 123 10.49 8.34 -7.70
N SER A 124 10.93 8.72 -8.90
CA SER A 124 12.19 9.43 -9.12
C SER A 124 12.01 10.57 -10.10
N PHE A 125 12.89 11.57 -10.04
CA PHE A 125 12.79 12.80 -10.82
C PHE A 125 14.11 13.13 -11.54
N GLY A 126 14.89 12.11 -11.87
CA GLY A 126 16.20 12.29 -12.52
C GLY A 126 17.14 13.15 -11.69
N ASP A 127 17.69 14.18 -12.31
CA ASP A 127 18.65 15.10 -11.66
C ASP A 127 17.98 16.24 -10.86
N LEU A 128 16.64 16.28 -10.79
CA LEU A 128 15.96 17.29 -9.99
C LEU A 128 16.05 16.97 -8.50
N ASP A 129 16.34 17.97 -7.68
CA ASP A 129 16.33 17.88 -6.22
C ASP A 129 14.86 17.87 -5.74
N VAL A 130 14.30 16.67 -5.58
CA VAL A 130 12.94 16.45 -5.12
C VAL A 130 12.95 15.51 -3.92
N GLN A 131 12.39 15.98 -2.81
CA GLN A 131 12.15 15.15 -1.64
C GLN A 131 10.68 14.70 -1.64
N THR A 132 10.46 13.40 -1.66
CA THR A 132 9.13 12.81 -1.55
C THR A 132 8.79 12.58 -0.07
N ALA A 133 7.54 12.87 0.34
CA ALA A 133 7.10 12.61 1.71
C ALA A 133 7.05 11.11 2.03
N ASP A 134 6.84 10.28 1.02
CA ASP A 134 6.90 8.81 1.09
C ASP A 134 7.43 8.24 -0.23
N ASN A 135 8.05 7.06 -0.16
CA ASN A 135 8.55 6.34 -1.34
C ASN A 135 8.64 4.84 -1.00
N TYR A 136 8.67 3.97 -2.01
CA TYR A 136 8.67 2.51 -1.86
C TYR A 136 7.43 1.95 -1.15
N PHE A 137 6.27 2.57 -1.37
CA PHE A 137 4.99 2.12 -0.83
C PHE A 137 4.28 1.12 -1.75
N ASP A 138 3.29 0.42 -1.18
CA ASP A 138 2.44 -0.49 -1.94
C ASP A 138 1.16 0.23 -2.39
N LEU A 139 0.76 0.04 -3.66
CA LEU A 139 -0.54 0.48 -4.17
C LEU A 139 -1.52 -0.69 -4.13
N LEU A 140 -2.59 -0.53 -3.35
CA LEU A 140 -3.69 -1.48 -3.36
C LEU A 140 -4.56 -1.26 -4.62
N PRO A 141 -5.12 -2.35 -5.18
CA PRO A 141 -5.97 -2.25 -6.35
C PRO A 141 -7.12 -1.25 -6.16
N GLY A 142 -7.21 -0.27 -7.07
CA GLY A 142 -8.26 0.74 -7.07
C GLY A 142 -8.12 1.85 -6.02
N GLU A 143 -7.19 1.76 -5.08
CA GLU A 143 -6.91 2.83 -4.12
C GLU A 143 -5.92 3.84 -4.72
N ALA A 144 -6.08 5.13 -4.34
CA ALA A 144 -5.13 6.17 -4.71
C ALA A 144 -4.21 6.50 -3.54
N VAL A 145 -2.93 6.72 -3.83
CA VAL A 145 -1.95 7.26 -2.87
C VAL A 145 -1.50 8.62 -3.36
N THR A 146 -1.49 9.61 -2.47
CA THR A 146 -1.01 10.96 -2.74
C THR A 146 0.26 11.22 -1.96
N VAL A 147 1.32 11.61 -2.66
CA VAL A 147 2.65 11.88 -2.11
C VAL A 147 2.97 13.37 -2.28
N GLU A 148 3.27 14.06 -1.19
CA GLU A 148 3.76 15.44 -1.25
C GLU A 148 5.22 15.47 -1.72
N LEU A 149 5.52 16.49 -2.54
CA LEU A 149 6.84 16.71 -3.12
C LEU A 149 7.39 18.05 -2.65
N LYS A 150 8.55 18.04 -2.03
CA LYS A 150 9.28 19.25 -1.65
C LYS A 150 10.41 19.49 -2.65
N THR A 151 10.46 20.69 -3.20
CA THR A 151 11.42 21.09 -4.24
C THR A 151 11.97 22.48 -3.95
N PRO A 152 13.15 22.86 -4.48
CA PRO A 152 13.57 24.25 -4.56
C PRO A 152 12.54 25.12 -5.32
N ALA A 153 12.45 26.40 -4.97
CA ALA A 153 11.49 27.32 -5.59
C ALA A 153 11.67 27.52 -7.11
N SER A 154 12.81 27.13 -7.66
CA SER A 154 13.13 27.20 -9.09
C SER A 154 12.54 26.06 -9.92
N VAL A 155 12.02 25.00 -9.28
CA VAL A 155 11.45 23.83 -9.97
C VAL A 155 9.99 24.10 -10.29
N SER A 156 9.63 23.95 -11.58
CA SER A 156 8.25 24.11 -12.04
C SER A 156 7.50 22.76 -12.13
N LEU A 157 6.17 22.83 -12.17
CA LEU A 157 5.32 21.65 -12.37
C LEU A 157 5.64 20.91 -13.68
N ASP A 158 5.95 21.66 -14.75
CA ASP A 158 6.26 21.05 -16.05
C ASP A 158 7.62 20.31 -16.04
N GLN A 159 8.59 20.84 -15.31
CA GLN A 159 9.86 20.12 -15.09
C GLN A 159 9.64 18.83 -14.30
N LEU A 160 8.80 18.87 -13.26
CA LEU A 160 8.45 17.65 -12.51
C LEU A 160 7.75 16.62 -13.40
N LYS A 161 6.77 17.05 -14.23
CA LYS A 161 6.07 16.17 -15.17
C LYS A 161 7.00 15.54 -16.20
N GLY A 162 7.98 16.31 -16.70
CA GLY A 162 8.94 15.83 -17.68
C GLY A 162 10.00 14.89 -17.13
N SER A 163 10.23 14.91 -15.81
CA SER A 163 11.29 14.14 -15.14
C SER A 163 10.76 12.97 -14.32
N LEU A 164 9.44 12.94 -14.02
CA LEU A 164 8.86 11.89 -13.20
C LEU A 164 9.01 10.52 -13.85
N GLN A 165 9.58 9.60 -13.11
CA GLN A 165 9.60 8.17 -13.40
C GLN A 165 8.95 7.44 -12.23
N VAL A 166 8.07 6.50 -12.54
CA VAL A 166 7.41 5.65 -11.55
C VAL A 166 7.69 4.21 -11.92
N VAL A 167 8.21 3.45 -10.98
CA VAL A 167 8.53 2.04 -11.14
C VAL A 167 7.98 1.25 -9.94
N SER A 168 7.60 0.01 -10.19
CA SER A 168 7.26 -0.95 -9.15
C SER A 168 8.29 -2.07 -9.07
N LEU A 169 8.18 -2.94 -8.08
CA LEU A 169 9.07 -4.10 -7.95
C LEU A 169 9.11 -4.94 -9.24
N THR A 170 7.95 -5.14 -9.89
CA THR A 170 7.87 -5.99 -11.10
C THR A 170 8.49 -5.34 -12.33
N ASP A 171 8.59 -4.01 -12.38
CA ASP A 171 9.23 -3.29 -13.49
C ASP A 171 10.76 -3.44 -13.46
N ALA A 172 11.34 -3.76 -12.28
CA ALA A 172 12.76 -4.03 -12.13
C ALA A 172 13.17 -5.42 -12.68
N PHE A 173 12.20 -6.31 -12.92
CA PHE A 173 12.41 -7.64 -13.45
C PHE A 173 11.65 -7.77 -14.79
N PRO A 174 12.27 -7.48 -15.93
CA PRO A 174 11.60 -7.66 -17.22
C PRO A 174 11.11 -9.10 -17.34
N ALA A 175 9.85 -9.27 -17.78
CA ALA A 175 9.28 -10.58 -18.04
C ALA A 175 10.28 -11.39 -18.85
N ALA A 176 10.59 -12.63 -18.41
CA ALA A 176 11.47 -13.52 -19.14
C ALA A 176 10.98 -13.58 -20.59
N ALA A 177 11.84 -13.16 -21.53
CA ALA A 177 11.50 -13.21 -22.94
C ALA A 177 11.09 -14.66 -23.26
N THR A 178 9.82 -14.84 -23.63
CA THR A 178 9.33 -16.14 -24.08
C THR A 178 10.16 -16.50 -25.33
N MET A 179 11.17 -17.35 -25.15
CA MET A 179 11.85 -17.93 -26.30
C MET A 179 10.85 -18.86 -26.98
N HIS A 180 10.41 -18.45 -28.14
CA HIS A 180 9.67 -19.30 -29.07
C HIS A 180 10.62 -20.16 -29.88
#